data_135f62b014e82b0a5bb7cf77a82cf3ce
#
_entry.id   135f62b014e82b0a5bb7cf77a82cf3ce
#
_cell.length_a   1.000
_cell.length_b   1.000
_cell.length_c   1.000
_cell.angle_alpha   90.00
_cell.angle_beta   90.00
_cell.angle_gamma   90.00
#
_symmetry.space_group_name_H-M   'P 1'
#
loop_
_entity.id
_entity.type
_entity.pdbx_description
1 polymer ?
#
loop_
_entity_poly.entity_id
_entity_poly.type
_entity_poly.pdbx_seq_one_letter_code
_entity_poly.pdbx_strand_id
1 'polypeptide(L)'
;FVLDGKYPDWVRIDDNIENSIWSEMDESGLHLSEKTLHNIINSDFSEPFDPLDDYLRSLPKWKNGEDPDYIDQLADRIEVENLPGNEHTQSLFRYFFKKWLVAMVVAWVTLKVVNQMILIFVGKGGIFKTTFFHMLLPPQLRQ
;
A
#
# COMPACT_ATOMS: atom_id res chain seq x y z
N PHE A 1 -17.01 3.45 -9.18
CA PHE A 1 -16.61 4.53 -8.26
C PHE A 1 -17.69 5.60 -8.31
N VAL A 2 -18.43 5.75 -7.24
CA VAL A 2 -19.45 6.78 -7.13
C VAL A 2 -18.79 8.06 -6.63
N LEU A 3 -18.56 9.00 -7.54
CA LEU A 3 -18.12 10.35 -7.23
C LEU A 3 -19.34 11.21 -6.84
N ASP A 4 -20.01 10.87 -5.77
CA ASP A 4 -21.23 11.60 -5.35
C ASP A 4 -20.98 12.50 -4.14
N GLY A 5 -19.81 13.01 -3.87
CA GLY A 5 -19.56 13.90 -2.73
C GLY A 5 -19.90 13.32 -1.34
N LYS A 6 -20.62 12.18 -1.30
CA LYS A 6 -20.94 11.43 -0.09
C LYS A 6 -19.74 10.68 0.47
N TYR A 7 -18.78 10.34 -0.42
CA TYR A 7 -17.55 9.67 -0.08
C TYR A 7 -16.39 10.57 -0.56
N PRO A 8 -15.73 11.31 0.32
CA PRO A 8 -14.66 12.26 -0.05
C PRO A 8 -13.39 11.59 -0.59
N ASP A 9 -13.24 10.29 -0.34
CA ASP A 9 -12.07 9.50 -0.74
C ASP A 9 -12.48 8.24 -1.50
N TRP A 10 -11.51 7.57 -2.12
CA TRP A 10 -11.71 6.26 -2.72
C TRP A 10 -12.14 5.26 -1.66
N VAL A 11 -13.31 4.66 -1.84
CA VAL A 11 -13.85 3.67 -0.92
C VAL A 11 -13.92 2.33 -1.64
N ARG A 12 -13.44 1.29 -0.99
CA ARG A 12 -13.61 -0.07 -1.49
C ARG A 12 -15.09 -0.41 -1.53
N ILE A 13 -15.56 -0.90 -2.66
CA ILE A 13 -16.93 -1.41 -2.77
C ILE A 13 -17.03 -2.68 -1.94
N ASP A 14 -17.81 -2.63 -0.89
CA ASP A 14 -18.27 -3.76 -0.09
C ASP A 14 -19.79 -3.94 -0.24
N ASP A 15 -20.34 -4.95 0.40
CA ASP A 15 -21.78 -5.27 0.31
C ASP A 15 -22.66 -4.09 0.77
N ASN A 16 -22.20 -3.28 1.74
CA ASN A 16 -22.96 -2.12 2.21
C ASN A 16 -23.02 -1.02 1.15
N ILE A 17 -21.92 -0.77 0.48
CA ILE A 17 -21.83 0.24 -0.58
C ILE A 17 -22.62 -0.24 -1.81
N GLU A 18 -22.50 -1.52 -2.17
CA GLU A 18 -23.28 -2.10 -3.27
C GLU A 18 -24.78 -1.98 -3.00
N ASN A 19 -25.23 -2.30 -1.79
CA ASN A 19 -26.64 -2.16 -1.39
C ASN A 19 -27.08 -0.68 -1.37
N SER A 20 -26.22 0.24 -0.97
CA SER A 20 -26.52 1.67 -0.99
C SER A 20 -26.69 2.18 -2.43
N ILE A 21 -25.80 1.78 -3.33
CA ILE A 21 -25.88 2.11 -4.76
C ILE A 21 -27.18 1.55 -5.34
N TRP A 22 -27.50 0.30 -5.04
CA TRP A 22 -28.74 -0.33 -5.50
C TRP A 22 -29.99 0.44 -5.03
N SER A 23 -30.04 0.83 -3.75
CA SER A 23 -31.16 1.60 -3.18
C SER A 23 -31.29 2.98 -3.84
N GLU A 24 -30.19 3.70 -4.05
CA GLU A 24 -30.21 4.99 -4.73
C GLU A 24 -30.65 4.88 -6.19
N MET A 25 -30.29 3.81 -6.88
CA MET A 25 -30.75 3.54 -8.25
C MET A 25 -32.24 3.25 -8.29
N ASP A 26 -32.76 2.43 -7.36
CA ASP A 26 -34.17 2.11 -7.28
C ASP A 26 -35.03 3.35 -6.98
N GLU A 27 -34.61 4.19 -6.03
CA GLU A 27 -35.22 5.49 -5.72
C GLU A 27 -35.19 6.46 -6.92
N SER A 28 -34.17 6.37 -7.77
CA SER A 28 -34.04 7.16 -9.01
C SER A 28 -34.91 6.64 -10.16
N GLY A 29 -35.61 5.53 -9.97
CA GLY A 29 -36.44 4.88 -10.98
C GLY A 29 -35.70 3.92 -11.90
N LEU A 30 -34.40 3.63 -11.60
CA LEU A 30 -33.63 2.60 -12.28
C LEU A 30 -33.77 1.27 -11.55
N HIS A 31 -34.79 0.52 -11.88
CA HIS A 31 -35.09 -0.77 -11.23
C HIS A 31 -34.21 -1.89 -11.79
N LEU A 32 -33.04 -2.07 -11.22
CA LEU A 32 -32.11 -3.18 -11.51
C LEU A 32 -32.19 -4.22 -10.40
N SER A 33 -31.97 -5.50 -10.73
CA SER A 33 -31.78 -6.50 -9.70
C SER A 33 -30.38 -6.34 -9.07
N GLU A 34 -30.24 -6.65 -7.77
CA GLU A 34 -28.93 -6.69 -7.08
C GLU A 34 -27.90 -7.49 -7.87
N LYS A 35 -28.28 -8.64 -8.42
CA LYS A 35 -27.43 -9.47 -9.26
C LYS A 35 -26.97 -8.75 -10.53
N THR A 36 -27.82 -7.94 -11.12
CA THR A 36 -27.47 -7.16 -12.32
C THR A 36 -26.46 -6.08 -11.98
N LEU A 37 -26.68 -5.36 -10.88
CA LEU A 37 -25.75 -4.37 -10.37
C LEU A 37 -24.38 -5.01 -10.05
N HIS A 38 -24.38 -6.10 -9.31
CA HIS A 38 -23.16 -6.86 -9.00
C HIS A 38 -22.39 -7.27 -10.25
N ASN A 39 -23.08 -7.76 -11.29
CA ASN A 39 -22.45 -8.12 -12.56
C ASN A 39 -21.89 -6.90 -13.30
N ILE A 40 -22.53 -5.75 -13.23
CA ILE A 40 -22.04 -4.50 -13.85
C ILE A 40 -20.76 -4.03 -13.13
N ILE A 41 -20.79 -3.98 -11.79
CA ILE A 41 -19.66 -3.56 -10.98
C ILE A 41 -18.43 -4.45 -11.22
N ASN A 42 -18.63 -5.76 -11.36
CA ASN A 42 -17.56 -6.75 -11.57
C ASN A 42 -17.29 -7.07 -13.05
N SER A 43 -17.76 -6.24 -13.97
CA SER A 43 -17.55 -6.40 -15.40
C SER A 43 -16.53 -5.40 -15.95
N ASP A 44 -16.14 -5.58 -17.21
CA ASP A 44 -15.26 -4.66 -17.95
C ASP A 44 -15.86 -3.26 -18.18
N PHE A 45 -17.14 -3.04 -17.82
CA PHE A 45 -17.75 -1.71 -17.83
C PHE A 45 -17.22 -0.81 -16.71
N SER A 46 -16.71 -1.40 -15.64
CA SER A 46 -16.09 -0.67 -14.53
C SER A 46 -14.58 -0.67 -14.73
N GLU A 47 -14.01 0.51 -14.98
CA GLU A 47 -12.56 0.63 -15.10
C GLU A 47 -11.90 0.22 -13.77
N PRO A 48 -10.97 -0.74 -13.77
CA PRO A 48 -10.29 -1.16 -12.55
C PRO A 48 -9.42 -0.01 -12.02
N PHE A 49 -9.57 0.31 -10.77
CA PHE A 49 -8.74 1.29 -10.08
C PHE A 49 -7.76 0.59 -9.15
N ASP A 50 -6.48 0.83 -9.35
CA ASP A 50 -5.41 0.39 -8.46
C ASP A 50 -4.94 1.55 -7.58
N PRO A 51 -5.35 1.62 -6.30
CA PRO A 51 -4.98 2.72 -5.40
C PRO A 51 -3.48 2.80 -5.15
N LEU A 52 -2.75 1.69 -5.29
CA LEU A 52 -1.31 1.67 -5.13
C LEU A 52 -0.61 2.28 -6.35
N ASP A 53 -1.03 1.91 -7.56
CA ASP A 53 -0.50 2.49 -8.80
C ASP A 53 -0.78 3.99 -8.86
N ASP A 54 -2.00 4.42 -8.50
CA ASP A 54 -2.39 5.84 -8.44
C ASP A 54 -1.52 6.60 -7.44
N TYR A 55 -1.33 6.05 -6.23
CA TYR A 55 -0.45 6.63 -5.23
C TYR A 55 0.98 6.77 -5.75
N LEU A 56 1.55 5.71 -6.32
CA LEU A 56 2.93 5.72 -6.80
C LEU A 56 3.13 6.70 -7.95
N ARG A 57 2.14 6.84 -8.84
CA ARG A 57 2.17 7.82 -9.94
C ARG A 57 2.03 9.26 -9.45
N SER A 58 1.36 9.48 -8.32
CA SER A 58 1.20 10.80 -7.72
C SER A 58 2.47 11.32 -7.04
N LEU A 59 3.43 10.43 -6.74
CA LEU A 59 4.67 10.81 -6.07
C LEU A 59 5.56 11.67 -6.96
N PRO A 60 6.26 12.67 -6.38
CA PRO A 60 7.25 13.43 -7.10
C PRO A 60 8.36 12.50 -7.63
N LYS A 61 8.83 12.77 -8.84
CA LYS A 61 9.92 11.99 -9.42
C LYS A 61 11.23 12.25 -8.65
N TRP A 62 11.81 11.19 -8.14
CA TRP A 62 13.13 11.25 -7.53
C TRP A 62 14.21 11.58 -8.57
N LYS A 63 15.12 12.51 -8.23
CA LYS A 63 16.17 12.97 -9.12
C LYS A 63 17.52 12.49 -8.60
N ASN A 64 18.15 11.63 -9.39
CA ASN A 64 19.47 11.10 -9.04
C ASN A 64 20.51 12.24 -8.94
N GLY A 65 21.20 12.29 -7.82
CA GLY A 65 22.25 13.28 -7.54
C GLY A 65 21.76 14.63 -6.96
N GLU A 66 20.45 14.92 -7.03
CA GLU A 66 19.83 16.08 -6.39
C GLU A 66 19.12 15.68 -5.08
N ASP A 67 18.33 14.61 -5.13
CA ASP A 67 17.58 14.12 -3.98
C ASP A 67 18.41 13.15 -3.14
N PRO A 68 18.25 13.17 -1.81
CA PRO A 68 18.92 12.23 -0.93
C PRO A 68 18.36 10.81 -1.11
N ASP A 69 19.11 9.82 -0.68
CA ASP A 69 18.63 8.45 -0.59
C ASP A 69 17.72 8.31 0.65
N TYR A 70 16.43 8.47 0.43
CA TYR A 70 15.42 8.41 1.51
C TYR A 70 15.33 7.02 2.16
N ILE A 71 15.67 5.95 1.42
CA ILE A 71 15.65 4.59 1.98
C ILE A 71 16.80 4.42 2.97
N ASP A 72 17.99 4.92 2.62
CA ASP A 72 19.15 4.89 3.52
C ASP A 72 18.87 5.74 4.77
N GLN A 73 18.26 6.94 4.60
CA GLN A 73 17.88 7.78 5.73
C GLN A 73 16.83 7.10 6.65
N LEU A 74 15.90 6.34 6.07
CA LEU A 74 14.93 5.58 6.86
C LEU A 74 15.62 4.43 7.61
N ALA A 75 16.53 3.72 6.96
CA ALA A 75 17.28 2.65 7.57
C ALA A 75 18.16 3.15 8.74
N ASP A 76 18.72 4.34 8.62
CA ASP A 76 19.54 4.95 9.67
C ASP A 76 18.78 5.36 10.93
N ARG A 77 17.44 5.46 10.85
CA ARG A 77 16.59 5.68 12.03
C ARG A 77 16.36 4.42 12.86
N ILE A 78 16.77 3.28 12.35
CA ILE A 78 16.61 1.98 13.01
C ILE A 78 17.99 1.56 13.53
N GLU A 79 18.18 1.71 14.84
CA GLU A 79 19.41 1.24 15.48
C GLU A 79 19.39 -0.29 15.58
N VAL A 80 20.43 -0.92 15.07
CA VAL A 80 20.59 -2.37 15.10
C VAL A 80 21.75 -2.72 16.04
N GLU A 81 21.47 -3.62 16.99
CA GLU A 81 22.53 -4.12 17.89
C GLU A 81 23.60 -4.86 17.07
N ASN A 82 24.86 -4.62 17.42
CA ASN A 82 25.95 -5.34 16.79
C ASN A 82 25.89 -6.83 17.13
N LEU A 83 25.99 -7.66 16.12
CA LEU A 83 26.12 -9.09 16.31
C LEU A 83 27.53 -9.41 16.84
N PRO A 84 27.68 -10.39 17.74
CA PRO A 84 28.99 -10.81 18.22
C PRO A 84 29.94 -11.12 17.06
N GLY A 85 31.08 -10.45 17.02
CA GLY A 85 32.10 -10.61 15.97
C GLY A 85 31.79 -9.90 14.64
N ASN A 86 30.76 -9.05 14.59
CA ASN A 86 30.45 -8.25 13.39
C ASN A 86 30.21 -6.78 13.75
N GLU A 87 31.21 -5.94 13.50
CA GLU A 87 31.14 -4.50 13.73
C GLU A 87 30.37 -3.73 12.65
N HIS A 88 29.97 -4.41 11.58
CA HIS A 88 29.29 -3.80 10.42
C HIS A 88 27.78 -4.09 10.36
N THR A 89 27.17 -4.46 11.47
CA THR A 89 25.75 -4.89 11.49
C THR A 89 24.82 -3.80 10.94
N GLN A 90 25.02 -2.53 11.28
CA GLN A 90 24.21 -1.42 10.77
C GLN A 90 24.34 -1.25 9.25
N SER A 91 25.55 -1.39 8.69
CA SER A 91 25.78 -1.28 7.24
C SER A 91 25.13 -2.44 6.48
N LEU A 92 25.21 -3.66 7.04
CA LEU A 92 24.55 -4.83 6.47
C LEU A 92 23.03 -4.68 6.54
N PHE A 93 22.49 -4.20 7.66
CA PHE A 93 21.07 -3.92 7.80
C PHE A 93 20.60 -2.94 6.72
N ARG A 94 21.28 -1.79 6.56
CA ARG A 94 20.97 -0.78 5.53
C ARG A 94 20.91 -1.42 4.13
N TYR A 95 21.90 -2.21 3.78
CA TYR A 95 21.99 -2.86 2.49
C TYR A 95 20.84 -3.84 2.24
N PHE A 96 20.53 -4.71 3.20
CA PHE A 96 19.44 -5.69 3.06
C PHE A 96 18.06 -5.07 3.19
N PHE A 97 17.90 -4.05 4.04
CA PHE A 97 16.66 -3.29 4.16
C PHE A 97 16.29 -2.63 2.83
N LYS A 98 17.25 -1.97 2.20
CA LYS A 98 17.06 -1.36 0.87
C LYS A 98 16.67 -2.40 -0.18
N LYS A 99 17.36 -3.53 -0.23
CA LYS A 99 17.01 -4.61 -1.15
C LYS A 99 15.60 -5.14 -0.91
N TRP A 100 15.23 -5.35 0.34
CA TRP A 100 13.89 -5.82 0.71
C TRP A 100 12.82 -4.83 0.29
N LEU A 101 13.01 -3.53 0.60
CA LEU A 101 12.03 -2.49 0.28
C LEU A 101 11.84 -2.33 -1.23
N VAL A 102 12.94 -2.28 -1.99
CA VAL A 102 12.89 -2.21 -3.45
C VAL A 102 12.21 -3.44 -4.04
N ALA A 103 12.55 -4.65 -3.59
CA ALA A 103 11.92 -5.87 -4.07
C ALA A 103 10.42 -5.93 -3.74
N MET A 104 10.00 -5.41 -2.58
CA MET A 104 8.60 -5.28 -2.20
C MET A 104 7.84 -4.37 -3.17
N VAL A 105 8.36 -3.18 -3.45
CA VAL A 105 7.72 -2.23 -4.38
C VAL A 105 7.69 -2.80 -5.80
N VAL A 106 8.77 -3.44 -6.27
CA VAL A 106 8.80 -4.09 -7.59
C VAL A 106 7.76 -5.19 -7.69
N ALA A 107 7.59 -6.01 -6.64
CA ALA A 107 6.57 -7.05 -6.62
C ALA A 107 5.15 -6.47 -6.73
N TRP A 108 4.88 -5.33 -6.11
CA TRP A 108 3.60 -4.64 -6.20
C TRP A 108 3.33 -4.08 -7.61
N VAL A 109 4.32 -3.42 -8.20
CA VAL A 109 4.15 -2.74 -9.50
C VAL A 109 4.09 -3.72 -10.67
N THR A 110 4.86 -4.81 -10.61
CA THR A 110 5.01 -5.70 -11.77
C THR A 110 4.06 -6.89 -11.77
N LEU A 111 3.50 -7.26 -10.63
CA LEU A 111 2.64 -8.45 -10.40
C LEU A 111 3.27 -9.79 -10.87
N LYS A 112 4.46 -9.74 -11.46
CA LYS A 112 5.19 -10.90 -12.01
C LYS A 112 6.37 -11.33 -11.14
N VAL A 113 6.78 -10.48 -10.23
CA VAL A 113 7.92 -10.73 -9.35
C VAL A 113 7.40 -11.04 -7.95
N VAL A 114 7.81 -12.18 -7.42
CA VAL A 114 7.50 -12.55 -6.04
C VAL A 114 8.68 -12.15 -5.17
N ASN A 115 8.46 -11.27 -4.19
CA ASN A 115 9.47 -10.97 -3.19
C ASN A 115 9.57 -12.14 -2.20
N GLN A 116 10.70 -12.86 -2.23
CA GLN A 116 10.98 -13.99 -1.35
C GLN A 116 11.70 -13.57 -0.05
N MET A 117 12.01 -12.29 0.11
CA MET A 117 12.69 -11.79 1.31
C MET A 117 11.67 -11.39 2.37
N ILE A 118 11.93 -11.79 3.62
CA ILE A 118 11.12 -11.43 4.78
C ILE A 118 11.97 -10.54 5.70
N LEU A 119 11.46 -9.36 6.06
CA LEU A 119 12.06 -8.50 7.06
C LEU A 119 11.48 -8.85 8.43
N ILE A 120 12.35 -9.22 9.37
CA ILE A 120 11.97 -9.59 10.73
C ILE A 120 12.70 -8.67 11.71
N PHE A 121 11.94 -7.96 12.54
CA PHE A 121 12.49 -7.20 13.68
C PHE A 121 12.40 -8.01 14.96
N VAL A 122 13.55 -8.33 15.52
CA VAL A 122 13.69 -9.01 16.82
C VAL A 122 14.13 -8.00 17.87
N GLY A 123 13.53 -8.02 19.05
CA GLY A 123 13.88 -7.10 20.14
C GLY A 123 12.82 -7.08 21.23
N LYS A 124 13.08 -6.32 22.29
CA LYS A 124 12.20 -6.20 23.47
C LYS A 124 10.79 -5.75 23.09
N GLY A 125 9.79 -6.04 23.93
CA GLY A 125 8.45 -5.48 23.81
C GLY A 125 8.47 -3.95 23.91
N GLY A 126 7.51 -3.26 23.27
CA GLY A 126 7.32 -1.82 23.42
C GLY A 126 8.25 -0.91 22.58
N ILE A 127 9.13 -1.45 21.74
CA ILE A 127 10.04 -0.67 20.89
C ILE A 127 9.45 -0.33 19.51
N PHE A 128 8.14 -0.20 19.44
CA PHE A 128 7.42 0.28 18.25
C PHE A 128 7.62 -0.50 16.93
N LYS A 129 8.03 -1.78 16.99
CA LYS A 129 8.22 -2.61 15.76
C LYS A 129 6.98 -2.69 14.89
N THR A 130 5.83 -2.96 15.47
CA THR A 130 4.55 -3.03 14.76
C THR A 130 4.15 -1.66 14.20
N THR A 131 4.34 -0.60 14.98
CA THR A 131 4.08 0.78 14.57
C THR A 131 4.92 1.17 13.36
N PHE A 132 6.19 0.75 13.32
CA PHE A 132 7.05 0.98 12.16
C PHE A 132 6.44 0.40 10.88
N PHE A 133 6.02 -0.86 10.89
CA PHE A 133 5.41 -1.49 9.71
C PHE A 133 4.09 -0.82 9.33
N HIS A 134 3.29 -0.41 10.29
CA HIS A 134 2.08 0.37 10.03
C HIS A 134 2.39 1.71 9.35
N MET A 135 3.43 2.39 9.78
CA MET A 135 3.81 3.70 9.21
C MET A 135 4.53 3.60 7.87
N LEU A 136 5.08 2.43 7.54
CA LEU A 136 5.74 2.21 6.25
C LEU A 136 4.76 2.26 5.08
N LEU A 137 3.52 1.87 5.30
CA LEU A 137 2.47 1.99 4.30
C LEU A 137 1.90 3.41 4.28
N PRO A 138 1.63 3.97 3.10
CA PRO A 138 0.93 5.25 2.98
C PRO A 138 -0.46 5.16 3.62
N PRO A 139 -1.01 6.27 4.16
CA PRO A 139 -2.30 6.27 4.86
C PRO A 139 -3.44 5.66 4.03
N GLN A 140 -3.43 5.87 2.73
CA GLN A 140 -4.42 5.37 1.78
C GLN A 140 -4.45 3.84 1.67
N LEU A 141 -3.35 3.18 2.02
CA LEU A 141 -3.20 1.71 1.96
C LEU A 141 -3.24 1.03 3.35
N ARG A 142 -3.46 1.83 4.40
CA ARG A 142 -3.64 1.32 5.77
C ARG A 142 -5.10 0.95 5.97
N GLN A 143 -5.44 -0.29 5.92
CA GLN A 143 -6.76 -0.84 6.29
C GLN A 143 -6.68 -1.58 7.60
#